data_d24d4aaeff102f4268d0ad6daad6d150
#
_entry.id   d24d4aaeff102f4268d0ad6daad6d150
#
_cell.length_a   1.000
_cell.length_b   1.000
_cell.length_c   1.000
_cell.angle_alpha   90.00
_cell.angle_beta   90.00
_cell.angle_gamma   90.00
#
_symmetry.space_group_name_H-M   'P 1'
#
loop_
_entity.id
_entity.type
_entity.pdbx_description
1 polymer ?
#
loop_
_entity_poly.entity_id
_entity_poly.type
_entity_poly.pdbx_seq_one_letter_code
_entity_poly.pdbx_strand_id
1 'polypeptide(L)'
;MEKVSVFRKEHFNAAHRLHNPKLSDIENLEVFGKCNNSNYHGHNYDLIVKLTGEVDAKTGYVYDMKLLGDIIKKNILDRFDHKNLNLDVREFESLNPTAENIAITIYKILKSKIENRYEIKILLYETERNFVEYPAN
;
A
#
# COMPACT_ATOMS: atom_id res chain seq x y z
N MET A 1 -10.25 28.52 -3.42
CA MET A 1 -8.95 28.24 -2.81
C MET A 1 -8.14 27.31 -3.69
N GLU A 2 -6.85 27.53 -3.73
CA GLU A 2 -5.98 26.68 -4.54
C GLU A 2 -5.79 25.30 -3.92
N LYS A 3 -5.92 24.26 -4.72
CA LYS A 3 -5.61 22.90 -4.32
C LYS A 3 -4.20 22.53 -4.75
N VAL A 4 -3.49 21.86 -3.87
CA VAL A 4 -2.14 21.36 -4.12
C VAL A 4 -2.07 19.90 -3.70
N SER A 5 -1.30 19.11 -4.42
CA SER A 5 -1.01 17.73 -4.02
C SER A 5 0.37 17.68 -3.36
N VAL A 6 0.43 17.07 -2.20
CA VAL A 6 1.67 16.81 -1.48
C VAL A 6 1.91 15.30 -1.44
N PHE A 7 3.17 14.91 -1.38
CA PHE A 7 3.56 13.51 -1.50
C PHE A 7 4.46 13.12 -0.35
N ARG A 8 4.21 11.96 0.24
CA ARG A 8 5.12 11.34 1.20
C ARG A 8 5.56 10.00 0.66
N LYS A 9 6.86 9.80 0.59
CA LYS A 9 7.44 8.54 0.15
C LYS A 9 8.00 7.78 1.36
N GLU A 10 7.66 6.50 1.45
CA GLU A 10 8.15 5.58 2.47
C GLU A 10 8.48 4.26 1.80
N HIS A 11 9.17 3.39 2.50
CA HIS A 11 9.44 2.05 2.00
C HIS A 11 9.20 1.01 3.10
N PHE A 12 8.91 -0.22 2.70
CA PHE A 12 8.87 -1.36 3.59
C PHE A 12 9.30 -2.62 2.85
N ASN A 13 9.88 -3.55 3.60
CA ASN A 13 10.26 -4.87 3.09
C ASN A 13 9.25 -5.88 3.59
N ALA A 14 8.68 -6.67 2.68
CA ALA A 14 7.71 -7.68 3.07
C ALA A 14 7.79 -8.88 2.15
N ALA A 15 7.47 -10.05 2.70
CA ALA A 15 7.36 -11.27 1.95
C ALA A 15 5.89 -11.58 1.66
N HIS A 16 5.64 -12.27 0.55
CA HIS A 16 4.31 -12.72 0.18
C HIS A 16 4.36 -13.95 -0.73
N ARG A 17 3.20 -14.56 -0.88
CA ARG A 17 2.95 -15.62 -1.84
C ARG A 17 1.62 -15.33 -2.52
N LEU A 18 1.60 -15.43 -3.85
CA LEU A 18 0.36 -15.34 -4.61
C LEU A 18 -0.23 -16.72 -4.76
N HIS A 19 -1.42 -16.92 -4.21
CA HIS A 19 -2.07 -18.24 -4.17
C HIS A 19 -3.58 -18.08 -4.06
N ASN A 20 -4.31 -18.90 -4.79
CA ASN A 20 -5.76 -19.00 -4.66
C ASN A 20 -6.12 -20.42 -4.21
N PRO A 21 -6.60 -20.61 -2.97
CA PRO A 21 -6.94 -21.94 -2.45
C PRO A 21 -8.10 -22.62 -3.17
N LYS A 22 -8.87 -21.89 -3.98
CA LYS A 22 -9.95 -22.44 -4.80
C LYS A 22 -9.44 -23.10 -6.08
N LEU A 23 -8.20 -22.85 -6.45
CA LEU A 23 -7.55 -23.45 -7.61
C LEU A 23 -6.72 -24.66 -7.17
N SER A 24 -6.48 -25.60 -8.09
CA SER A 24 -5.54 -26.69 -7.86
C SER A 24 -4.09 -26.18 -7.78
N ASP A 25 -3.18 -27.00 -7.28
CA ASP A 25 -1.75 -26.66 -7.22
C ASP A 25 -1.19 -26.38 -8.62
N ILE A 26 -1.59 -27.16 -9.60
CA ILE A 26 -1.16 -26.98 -11.00
C ILE A 26 -1.68 -25.67 -11.55
N GLU A 27 -2.95 -25.37 -11.33
CA GLU A 27 -3.56 -24.09 -11.77
C GLU A 27 -2.88 -22.89 -11.11
N ASN A 28 -2.58 -22.97 -9.81
CA ASN A 28 -1.86 -21.93 -9.10
C ASN A 28 -0.49 -21.66 -9.71
N LEU A 29 0.24 -22.73 -10.03
CA LEU A 29 1.56 -22.61 -10.66
C LEU A 29 1.46 -21.99 -12.05
N GLU A 30 0.45 -22.37 -12.84
CA GLU A 30 0.22 -21.81 -14.16
C GLU A 30 -0.12 -20.33 -14.13
N VAL A 31 -0.98 -19.92 -13.19
CA VAL A 31 -1.46 -18.53 -13.07
C VAL A 31 -0.39 -17.62 -12.47
N PHE A 32 0.25 -18.05 -11.40
CA PHE A 32 1.16 -17.19 -10.63
C PHE A 32 2.64 -17.46 -10.86
N GLY A 33 2.98 -18.59 -11.46
CA GLY A 33 4.38 -18.95 -11.73
C GLY A 33 5.24 -18.94 -10.47
N LYS A 34 6.38 -18.28 -10.54
CA LYS A 34 7.33 -18.18 -9.40
C LYS A 34 6.73 -17.51 -8.18
N CYS A 35 5.73 -16.65 -8.36
CA CYS A 35 5.06 -15.96 -7.24
C CYS A 35 4.24 -16.91 -6.37
N ASN A 36 4.00 -18.12 -6.84
CA ASN A 36 3.31 -19.17 -6.08
C ASN A 36 4.26 -20.04 -5.25
N ASN A 37 5.56 -19.77 -5.23
CA ASN A 37 6.53 -20.54 -4.45
C ASN A 37 6.05 -20.68 -3.00
N SER A 38 5.98 -21.91 -2.49
CA SER A 38 5.47 -22.21 -1.15
C SER A 38 6.33 -21.65 -0.02
N ASN A 39 7.57 -21.29 -0.30
CA ASN A 39 8.50 -20.70 0.66
C ASN A 39 8.47 -19.18 0.63
N TYR A 40 7.55 -18.58 -0.13
CA TYR A 40 7.38 -17.13 -0.25
C TYR A 40 8.54 -16.47 -1.01
N HIS A 41 8.42 -15.18 -1.25
CA HIS A 41 9.47 -14.31 -1.76
C HIS A 41 9.22 -12.91 -1.25
N GLY A 42 10.23 -12.06 -1.27
CA GLY A 42 10.14 -10.72 -0.71
C GLY A 42 10.43 -9.62 -1.72
N HIS A 43 9.94 -8.44 -1.40
CA HIS A 43 10.19 -7.22 -2.16
C HIS A 43 10.50 -6.06 -1.23
N ASN A 44 11.28 -5.12 -1.74
CA ASN A 44 11.42 -3.80 -1.15
C ASN A 44 10.37 -2.91 -1.82
N TYR A 45 9.26 -2.69 -1.12
CA TYR A 45 8.17 -1.86 -1.63
C TYR A 45 8.48 -0.39 -1.41
N ASP A 46 8.28 0.43 -2.44
CA ASP A 46 8.23 1.88 -2.29
C ASP A 46 6.76 2.31 -2.29
N LEU A 47 6.38 3.04 -1.26
CA LEU A 47 5.03 3.55 -1.08
C LEU A 47 5.04 5.06 -1.23
N ILE A 48 4.22 5.59 -2.13
CA ILE A 48 3.99 7.02 -2.25
C ILE A 48 2.53 7.29 -1.88
N VAL A 49 2.34 8.15 -0.89
CA VAL A 49 1.00 8.63 -0.51
C VAL A 49 0.88 10.06 -1.03
N LYS A 50 -0.05 10.25 -1.97
CA LYS A 50 -0.41 11.56 -2.52
C LYS A 50 -1.63 12.05 -1.77
N LEU A 51 -1.56 13.26 -1.24
CA LEU A 51 -2.66 13.88 -0.52
C LEU A 51 -2.96 15.23 -1.16
N THR A 52 -4.20 15.42 -1.59
CA THR A 52 -4.63 16.63 -2.29
C THR A 52 -5.66 17.36 -1.45
N GLY A 53 -5.48 18.66 -1.32
CA GLY A 53 -6.39 19.51 -0.58
C GLY A 53 -6.10 20.98 -0.81
N GLU A 54 -6.88 21.81 -0.13
CA GLU A 54 -6.70 23.25 -0.17
C GLU A 54 -5.54 23.70 0.72
N VAL A 55 -4.83 24.72 0.30
CA VAL A 55 -3.76 25.31 1.09
C VAL A 55 -4.38 26.13 2.22
N ASP A 56 -4.02 25.81 3.46
CA ASP A 56 -4.46 26.56 4.64
C ASP A 56 -3.79 27.94 4.66
N ALA A 57 -4.58 28.98 4.77
CA ALA A 57 -4.09 30.35 4.74
C ALA A 57 -3.18 30.71 5.94
N LYS A 58 -3.36 30.04 7.07
CA LYS A 58 -2.58 30.31 8.29
C LYS A 58 -1.20 29.64 8.25
N THR A 59 -1.15 28.41 7.78
CA THR A 59 0.08 27.60 7.81
C THR A 59 0.80 27.57 6.48
N GLY A 60 0.10 27.77 5.37
CA GLY A 60 0.61 27.55 4.04
C GLY A 60 0.71 26.04 3.69
N TYR A 61 0.18 25.17 4.53
CA TYR A 61 0.17 23.72 4.33
C TYR A 61 -1.11 23.24 3.68
N VAL A 62 -1.03 22.18 2.90
CA VAL A 62 -2.18 21.31 2.63
C VAL A 62 -2.41 20.42 3.85
N TYR A 63 -1.34 19.86 4.37
CA TYR A 63 -1.34 18.91 5.48
C TYR A 63 0.03 18.92 6.16
N ASP A 64 0.07 18.74 7.46
CA ASP A 64 1.32 18.62 8.20
C ASP A 64 2.02 17.31 7.77
N MET A 65 3.13 17.42 7.06
CA MET A 65 3.83 16.26 6.50
C MET A 65 4.48 15.38 7.57
N LYS A 66 4.82 15.94 8.71
CA LYS A 66 5.30 15.14 9.85
C LYS A 66 4.17 14.27 10.40
N LEU A 67 2.99 14.85 10.54
CA LEU A 67 1.81 14.11 10.97
C LEU A 67 1.45 13.01 9.96
N LEU A 68 1.50 13.30 8.67
CA LEU A 68 1.25 12.30 7.63
C LEU A 68 2.26 11.15 7.73
N GLY A 69 3.53 11.48 7.91
CA GLY A 69 4.58 10.47 8.10
C GLY A 69 4.32 9.58 9.31
N ASP A 70 3.88 10.16 10.42
CA ASP A 70 3.55 9.41 11.65
C ASP A 70 2.36 8.48 11.45
N ILE A 71 1.33 8.94 10.74
CA ILE A 71 0.15 8.14 10.41
C ILE A 71 0.54 6.94 9.54
N ILE A 72 1.35 7.16 8.51
CA ILE A 72 1.82 6.10 7.62
C ILE A 72 2.67 5.10 8.41
N LYS A 73 3.59 5.58 9.23
CA LYS A 73 4.45 4.71 10.03
C LYS A 73 3.62 3.81 10.94
N LYS A 74 2.75 4.39 11.74
CA LYS A 74 1.97 3.66 12.73
C LYS A 74 0.99 2.66 12.09
N ASN A 75 0.34 3.05 11.02
CA ASN A 75 -0.77 2.26 10.46
C ASN A 75 -0.34 1.33 9.33
N ILE A 76 0.77 1.60 8.67
CA ILE A 76 1.26 0.81 7.55
C ILE A 76 2.62 0.19 7.85
N LEU A 77 3.65 1.01 8.08
CA LEU A 77 5.02 0.49 8.19
C LEU A 77 5.18 -0.45 9.39
N ASP A 78 4.68 -0.08 10.55
CA ASP A 78 4.78 -0.93 11.75
C ASP A 78 4.03 -2.25 11.60
N ARG A 79 3.07 -2.32 10.70
CA ARG A 79 2.26 -3.51 10.46
C ARG A 79 2.78 -4.39 9.33
N PHE A 80 3.43 -3.80 8.33
CA PHE A 80 3.83 -4.50 7.10
C PHE A 80 5.34 -4.73 6.99
N ASP A 81 6.14 -3.82 7.52
CA ASP A 81 7.59 -3.87 7.35
C ASP A 81 8.20 -5.06 8.08
N HIS A 82 9.06 -5.80 7.39
CA HIS A 82 9.70 -7.03 7.88
C HIS A 82 8.68 -8.13 8.24
N LYS A 83 7.52 -8.13 7.60
CA LYS A 83 6.47 -9.11 7.84
C LYS A 83 6.27 -10.02 6.62
N ASN A 84 5.67 -11.17 6.89
CA ASN A 84 5.08 -12.00 5.84
C ASN A 84 3.62 -11.58 5.73
N LEU A 85 3.24 -11.00 4.60
CA LEU A 85 1.91 -10.43 4.44
C LEU A 85 0.81 -11.48 4.58
N ASN A 86 1.04 -12.67 4.03
CA ASN A 86 0.06 -13.77 4.10
C ASN A 86 -0.17 -14.27 5.54
N LEU A 87 0.87 -14.30 6.35
CA LEU A 87 0.86 -14.93 7.66
C LEU A 87 0.67 -13.94 8.81
N ASP A 88 1.21 -12.74 8.68
CA ASP A 88 1.32 -11.79 9.78
C ASP A 88 0.35 -10.61 9.70
N VAL A 89 -0.28 -10.37 8.55
CA VAL A 89 -1.15 -9.22 8.33
C VAL A 89 -2.59 -9.69 8.13
N ARG A 90 -3.45 -9.31 9.06
CA ARG A 90 -4.84 -9.79 9.15
C ARG A 90 -5.62 -9.60 7.84
N GLU A 91 -5.46 -8.48 7.18
CA GLU A 91 -6.20 -8.18 5.96
C GLU A 91 -5.91 -9.17 4.82
N PHE A 92 -4.74 -9.82 4.86
CA PHE A 92 -4.34 -10.77 3.81
C PHE A 92 -4.57 -12.24 4.18
N GLU A 93 -5.25 -12.52 5.27
CA GLU A 93 -5.63 -13.91 5.62
C GLU A 93 -6.52 -14.54 4.56
N SER A 94 -7.40 -13.73 3.97
CA SER A 94 -8.36 -14.18 2.94
C SER A 94 -8.28 -13.35 1.65
N LEU A 95 -7.27 -12.51 1.52
CA LEU A 95 -7.07 -11.65 0.35
C LEU A 95 -5.68 -11.89 -0.21
N ASN A 96 -5.61 -12.22 -1.49
CA ASN A 96 -4.32 -12.47 -2.16
C ASN A 96 -3.49 -11.18 -2.15
N PRO A 97 -2.27 -11.16 -1.57
CA PRO A 97 -1.49 -9.94 -1.42
C PRO A 97 -0.74 -9.54 -2.70
N THR A 98 -1.46 -9.35 -3.79
CA THR A 98 -0.95 -8.72 -5.00
C THR A 98 -0.65 -7.25 -4.72
N ALA A 99 0.18 -6.63 -5.55
CA ALA A 99 0.45 -5.18 -5.44
C ALA A 99 -0.86 -4.38 -5.48
N GLU A 100 -1.81 -4.79 -6.32
CA GLU A 100 -3.14 -4.17 -6.43
C GLU A 100 -3.89 -4.24 -5.10
N ASN A 101 -4.01 -5.41 -4.52
CA ASN A 101 -4.73 -5.61 -3.26
C ASN A 101 -4.02 -4.96 -2.08
N ILE A 102 -2.70 -4.92 -2.09
CA ILE A 102 -1.93 -4.22 -1.06
C ILE A 102 -2.22 -2.71 -1.14
N ALA A 103 -2.19 -2.13 -2.34
CA ALA A 103 -2.47 -0.70 -2.52
C ALA A 103 -3.89 -0.33 -2.09
N ILE A 104 -4.88 -1.15 -2.44
CA ILE A 104 -6.27 -0.95 -2.01
C ILE A 104 -6.38 -1.00 -0.48
N THR A 105 -5.73 -1.97 0.13
CA THR A 105 -5.73 -2.13 1.59
C THR A 105 -5.10 -0.93 2.29
N ILE A 106 -3.94 -0.47 1.81
CA ILE A 106 -3.27 0.72 2.34
C ILE A 106 -4.18 1.94 2.22
N TYR A 107 -4.81 2.12 1.06
CA TYR A 107 -5.75 3.22 0.85
C TYR A 107 -6.87 3.21 1.88
N LYS A 108 -7.53 2.07 2.08
CA LYS A 108 -8.64 1.94 3.02
C LYS A 108 -8.22 2.25 4.46
N ILE A 109 -7.04 1.79 4.86
CA ILE A 109 -6.50 2.06 6.19
C ILE A 109 -6.27 3.57 6.37
N LEU A 110 -5.57 4.20 5.43
CA LEU A 110 -5.25 5.62 5.52
C LEU A 110 -6.51 6.50 5.40
N LYS A 111 -7.46 6.10 4.56
CA LYS A 111 -8.72 6.81 4.41
C LYS A 111 -9.51 6.88 5.72
N SER A 112 -9.39 5.84 6.56
CA SER A 112 -10.03 5.82 7.88
C SER A 112 -9.32 6.72 8.91
N LYS A 113 -8.11 7.18 8.64
CA LYS A 113 -7.27 7.95 9.57
C LYS A 113 -7.12 9.42 9.16
N ILE A 114 -7.50 9.78 7.95
CA ILE A 114 -7.33 11.12 7.40
C ILE A 114 -8.71 11.70 7.10
N GLU A 115 -8.89 12.98 7.35
CA GLU A 115 -10.17 13.66 7.15
C GLU A 115 -10.65 13.57 5.70
N ASN A 116 -11.97 13.41 5.51
CA ASN A 116 -12.57 13.21 4.18
C ASN A 116 -12.42 14.39 3.22
N ARG A 117 -12.09 15.57 3.71
CA ARG A 117 -11.85 16.75 2.84
C ARG A 117 -10.60 16.61 1.98
N TYR A 118 -9.71 15.70 2.33
CA TYR A 118 -8.51 15.41 1.54
C TYR A 118 -8.75 14.24 0.60
N GLU A 119 -8.21 14.35 -0.61
CA GLU A 119 -8.19 13.24 -1.56
C GLU A 119 -6.88 12.48 -1.39
N ILE A 120 -6.96 11.17 -1.31
CA ILE A 120 -5.80 10.31 -1.12
C ILE A 120 -5.61 9.45 -2.37
N LYS A 121 -4.37 9.28 -2.76
CA LYS A 121 -3.98 8.33 -3.81
C LYS A 121 -2.74 7.59 -3.35
N ILE A 122 -2.72 6.29 -3.63
CA ILE A 122 -1.61 5.41 -3.30
C ILE A 122 -0.91 4.99 -4.58
N LEU A 123 0.42 5.15 -4.60
CA LEU A 123 1.27 4.53 -5.60
C LEU A 123 2.15 3.52 -4.87
N LEU A 124 2.13 2.28 -5.31
CA LEU A 124 2.90 1.21 -4.68
C LEU A 124 3.79 0.54 -5.71
N TYR A 125 5.09 0.62 -5.50
CA TYR A 125 6.10 -0.02 -6.33
C TYR A 125 6.47 -1.36 -5.67
N GLU A 126 6.11 -2.46 -6.32
CA GLU A 126 6.56 -3.79 -5.90
C GLU A 126 8.03 -3.98 -6.28
N THR A 127 8.40 -3.50 -7.48
CA THR A 127 9.76 -3.38 -7.98
C THR A 127 9.92 -2.00 -8.58
N GLU A 128 11.13 -1.63 -9.01
CA GLU A 128 11.35 -0.37 -9.73
C GLU A 128 10.56 -0.28 -11.03
N ARG A 129 10.22 -1.42 -11.60
CA ARG A 129 9.60 -1.52 -12.94
C ARG A 129 8.10 -1.75 -12.91
N ASN A 130 7.58 -2.35 -11.84
CA ASN A 130 6.16 -2.70 -11.73
C ASN A 130 5.55 -2.01 -10.53
N PHE A 131 4.58 -1.16 -10.79
CA PHE A 131 3.90 -0.41 -9.75
C PHE A 131 2.44 -0.19 -10.11
N VAL A 132 1.66 0.11 -9.10
CA VAL A 132 0.21 0.29 -9.21
C VAL A 132 -0.20 1.64 -8.61
N GLU A 133 -1.34 2.12 -9.03
CA GLU A 133 -1.95 3.36 -8.54
C GLU A 133 -3.39 3.07 -8.13
N TYR A 134 -3.79 3.53 -6.95
CA TYR A 134 -5.17 3.40 -6.50
C TYR A 134 -5.58 4.65 -5.71
N PRO A 135 -6.75 5.28 -5.99
CA PRO A 135 -7.63 5.02 -7.14
C PRO A 135 -6.95 5.30 -8.48
N ALA A 136 -7.45 4.67 -9.54
CA ALA A 136 -6.81 4.70 -10.85
C ALA A 136 -6.96 6.03 -11.60
N ASN A 137 -7.84 6.89 -11.17
CA ASN A 137 -8.10 8.18 -11.85
C ASN A 137 -7.80 9.38 -10.99
#